data_c83a2f41ae377ba3c4dad25c8dab33ba
#
_entry.id   c83a2f41ae377ba3c4dad25c8dab33ba
#
_cell.length_a   1.000
_cell.length_b   1.000
_cell.length_c   1.000
_cell.angle_alpha   90.00
_cell.angle_beta   90.00
_cell.angle_gamma   90.00
#
_symmetry.space_group_name_H-M   'P 1'
#
loop_
_entity.id
_entity.type
_entity.pdbx_description
1 polymer ?
#
loop_
_entity_poly.entity_id
_entity_poly.type
_entity_poly.pdbx_seq_one_letter_code
_entity_poly.pdbx_strand_id
1 'polypeptide(L)'
;MGKSLIQQARGKGSLTYQVRKKAYIYRIGYPINQGYAEIIKIIHSAAHTAPLLKSKLGSEIFYNPAFDGAIEGEKILIGAKEAKLGDVMQLKDIPAATNVYNIENNPGDGGKMVRTSGSSAIIYKKYDDGKVGIIMPNKKEIRLDGKCRATIGVIAGEGRKQKPFIKAGNKWYKMKSRNKLWPRTSAVKMNATDHPFGSGRGKRIKSKTAKRNAPPGAKVGHLRPRRTGRRKK
;
A
#
# COMPACT_ATOMS: atom_id res chain seq x y z
N MET A 1 -5.80 31.84 22.14
CA MET A 1 -4.74 31.11 21.39
C MET A 1 -5.30 29.76 20.92
N GLY A 2 -4.98 29.36 19.69
CA GLY A 2 -5.45 28.10 19.14
C GLY A 2 -4.67 26.89 19.68
N LYS A 3 -5.32 25.71 19.70
CA LYS A 3 -4.68 24.44 20.05
C LYS A 3 -3.86 23.92 18.86
N SER A 4 -2.94 23.01 19.14
CA SER A 4 -2.25 22.25 18.07
C SER A 4 -3.24 21.44 17.23
N LEU A 5 -3.08 21.46 15.93
CA LEU A 5 -3.89 20.64 15.03
C LEU A 5 -3.65 19.15 15.28
N ILE A 6 -4.63 18.32 14.95
CA ILE A 6 -4.51 16.85 15.04
C ILE A 6 -3.29 16.35 14.26
N GLN A 7 -2.98 16.94 13.11
CA GLN A 7 -1.79 16.56 12.32
C GLN A 7 -0.48 16.85 13.06
N GLN A 8 -0.40 17.96 13.78
CA GLN A 8 0.76 18.29 14.61
C GLN A 8 0.91 17.30 15.78
N ALA A 9 -0.20 16.97 16.46
CA ALA A 9 -0.21 15.96 17.52
C ALA A 9 0.23 14.57 17.02
N ARG A 10 -0.22 14.18 15.83
CA ARG A 10 0.23 12.93 15.19
C ARG A 10 1.70 12.95 14.79
N GLY A 11 2.19 14.07 14.31
CA GLY A 11 3.60 14.26 13.93
C GLY A 11 4.57 14.13 15.10
N LYS A 12 4.12 14.39 16.34
CA LYS A 12 4.91 14.16 17.56
C LYS A 12 5.17 12.69 17.86
N GLY A 13 4.46 11.75 17.20
CA GLY A 13 4.71 10.32 17.31
C GLY A 13 4.34 9.69 18.66
N SER A 14 3.37 10.26 19.37
CA SER A 14 2.88 9.67 20.64
C SER A 14 2.30 8.27 20.41
N LEU A 15 2.26 7.44 21.46
CA LEU A 15 1.75 6.06 21.43
C LEU A 15 0.36 5.92 20.81
N THR A 16 -0.51 6.93 21.01
CA THR A 16 -1.86 6.97 20.44
C THR A 16 -1.83 6.94 18.92
N TYR A 17 -0.80 7.52 18.29
CA TYR A 17 -0.66 7.66 16.86
C TYR A 17 0.39 6.73 16.23
N GLN A 18 0.97 5.86 17.03
CA GLN A 18 1.86 4.81 16.52
C GLN A 18 1.06 3.59 16.07
N VAL A 19 1.58 2.88 15.08
CA VAL A 19 1.05 1.58 14.68
C VAL A 19 1.30 0.58 15.80
N ARG A 20 0.34 -0.28 16.10
CA ARG A 20 0.49 -1.33 17.12
C ARG A 20 1.66 -2.23 16.77
N LYS A 21 2.51 -2.57 17.75
CA LYS A 21 3.70 -3.43 17.57
C LYS A 21 3.40 -4.72 16.79
N LYS A 22 2.30 -5.39 17.08
CA LYS A 22 1.88 -6.64 16.42
C LYS A 22 1.23 -6.45 15.03
N ALA A 23 1.04 -5.21 14.54
CA ALA A 23 0.33 -4.98 13.28
C ALA A 23 1.17 -5.38 12.04
N TYR A 24 2.49 -5.17 12.09
CA TYR A 24 3.44 -5.45 11.02
C TYR A 24 4.58 -6.37 11.49
N ILE A 25 4.23 -7.41 12.21
CA ILE A 25 5.22 -8.37 12.73
C ILE A 25 5.88 -9.15 11.59
N TYR A 26 5.11 -9.44 10.54
CA TYR A 26 5.58 -10.17 9.36
C TYR A 26 6.05 -9.18 8.29
N ARG A 27 7.32 -9.25 7.97
CA ARG A 27 7.91 -8.44 6.88
C ARG A 27 7.82 -9.21 5.58
N ILE A 28 7.17 -8.62 4.59
CA ILE A 28 7.11 -9.19 3.24
C ILE A 28 8.44 -8.93 2.55
N GLY A 29 9.02 -9.98 1.97
CA GLY A 29 10.25 -9.91 1.21
C GLY A 29 10.57 -11.20 0.51
N TYR A 30 11.38 -11.12 -0.55
CA TYR A 30 11.91 -12.29 -1.23
C TYR A 30 13.23 -12.75 -0.57
N PRO A 31 13.48 -14.06 -0.49
CA PRO A 31 14.78 -14.57 -0.07
C PRO A 31 15.85 -14.21 -1.11
N ILE A 32 17.11 -14.23 -0.68
CA ILE A 32 18.23 -14.00 -1.59
C ILE A 32 18.49 -15.23 -2.44
N ASN A 33 18.42 -16.40 -1.82
CA ASN A 33 18.66 -17.68 -2.45
C ASN A 33 17.54 -18.08 -3.40
N GLN A 34 17.87 -18.85 -4.42
CA GLN A 34 16.94 -19.44 -5.37
C GLN A 34 16.71 -20.91 -5.03
N GLY A 35 15.54 -21.44 -5.39
CA GLY A 35 15.19 -22.83 -5.17
C GLY A 35 13.73 -23.03 -4.82
N TYR A 36 13.37 -24.27 -4.50
CA TYR A 36 12.01 -24.62 -4.09
C TYR A 36 11.75 -24.22 -2.65
N ALA A 37 10.71 -23.43 -2.46
CA ALA A 37 10.20 -23.04 -1.15
C ALA A 37 8.85 -23.69 -0.90
N GLU A 38 8.68 -24.28 0.28
CA GLU A 38 7.44 -24.91 0.71
C GLU A 38 6.57 -23.90 1.49
N ILE A 39 5.29 -23.85 1.20
CA ILE A 39 4.30 -23.04 1.93
C ILE A 39 3.95 -23.77 3.22
N ILE A 40 4.49 -23.33 4.36
CA ILE A 40 4.23 -23.95 5.66
C ILE A 40 2.83 -23.61 6.16
N LYS A 41 2.41 -22.33 6.01
CA LYS A 41 1.15 -21.85 6.59
C LYS A 41 0.68 -20.56 5.94
N ILE A 42 -0.66 -20.42 5.84
CA ILE A 42 -1.32 -19.18 5.45
C ILE A 42 -1.67 -18.38 6.71
N ILE A 43 -1.16 -17.15 6.82
CA ILE A 43 -1.24 -16.34 8.05
C ILE A 43 -2.07 -15.09 7.80
N HIS A 44 -2.94 -14.76 8.76
CA HIS A 44 -3.63 -13.47 8.80
C HIS A 44 -2.73 -12.42 9.48
N SER A 45 -2.49 -11.30 8.81
CA SER A 45 -1.76 -10.17 9.35
C SER A 45 -2.68 -8.95 9.50
N ALA A 46 -2.77 -8.39 10.70
CA ALA A 46 -3.73 -7.32 11.02
C ALA A 46 -3.57 -6.06 10.15
N ALA A 47 -2.34 -5.68 9.80
CA ALA A 47 -2.07 -4.49 9.01
C ALA A 47 -2.03 -4.75 7.50
N HIS A 48 -1.70 -5.96 7.08
CA HIS A 48 -1.77 -6.34 5.67
C HIS A 48 -3.23 -6.58 5.24
N THR A 49 -3.50 -6.34 3.97
CA THR A 49 -4.87 -6.53 3.43
C THR A 49 -5.08 -7.93 2.90
N ALA A 50 -4.01 -8.52 2.39
CA ALA A 50 -3.97 -9.88 1.89
C ALA A 50 -3.55 -10.85 2.99
N PRO A 51 -3.96 -12.13 2.94
CA PRO A 51 -3.32 -13.19 3.69
C PRO A 51 -1.85 -13.30 3.28
N LEU A 52 -1.01 -13.78 4.17
CA LEU A 52 0.43 -13.96 3.92
C LEU A 52 0.77 -15.44 3.92
N LEU A 53 1.62 -15.83 3.00
CA LEU A 53 2.29 -17.14 2.98
C LEU A 53 3.51 -17.06 3.92
N LYS A 54 3.61 -18.00 4.84
CA LYS A 54 4.84 -18.32 5.54
C LYS A 54 5.49 -19.46 4.78
N SER A 55 6.57 -19.16 4.06
CA SER A 55 7.28 -20.13 3.22
C SER A 55 8.69 -20.38 3.74
N LYS A 56 9.20 -21.58 3.52
CA LYS A 56 10.53 -22.03 3.93
C LYS A 56 11.35 -22.43 2.70
N LEU A 57 12.53 -21.84 2.55
CA LEU A 57 13.52 -22.20 1.55
C LEU A 57 14.79 -22.70 2.29
N GLY A 58 15.01 -24.00 2.31
CA GLY A 58 16.09 -24.57 3.15
C GLY A 58 15.91 -24.22 4.63
N SER A 59 16.79 -23.44 5.21
CA SER A 59 16.70 -22.92 6.58
C SER A 59 16.02 -21.55 6.71
N GLU A 60 15.86 -20.82 5.60
CA GLU A 60 15.34 -19.44 5.60
C GLU A 60 13.79 -19.44 5.58
N ILE A 61 13.19 -18.65 6.47
CA ILE A 61 11.74 -18.42 6.50
C ILE A 61 11.46 -17.00 6.01
N PHE A 62 10.58 -16.86 5.05
CA PHE A 62 10.15 -15.57 4.50
C PHE A 62 8.63 -15.49 4.36
N TYR A 63 8.13 -14.27 4.12
CA TYR A 63 6.70 -13.99 4.02
C TYR A 63 6.38 -13.26 2.73
N ASN A 64 5.41 -13.77 1.97
CA ASN A 64 4.89 -13.15 0.76
C ASN A 64 3.36 -13.02 0.83
N PRO A 65 2.73 -12.07 0.09
CA PRO A 65 1.28 -12.09 -0.07
C PRO A 65 0.85 -13.39 -0.75
N ALA A 66 -0.22 -14.00 -0.27
CA ALA A 66 -0.76 -15.22 -0.86
C ALA A 66 -1.33 -14.93 -2.26
N PHE A 67 -1.04 -15.80 -3.21
CA PHE A 67 -1.74 -15.83 -4.49
C PHE A 67 -3.13 -16.49 -4.34
N ASP A 68 -4.00 -16.21 -5.27
CA ASP A 68 -5.33 -16.80 -5.30
C ASP A 68 -5.24 -18.29 -5.65
N GLY A 69 -5.83 -19.14 -4.80
CA GLY A 69 -5.71 -20.59 -4.91
C GLY A 69 -4.52 -21.23 -4.18
N ALA A 70 -3.72 -20.46 -3.41
CA ALA A 70 -2.59 -21.02 -2.65
C ALA A 70 -3.02 -22.04 -1.59
N ILE A 71 -2.29 -23.15 -1.49
CA ILE A 71 -2.55 -24.26 -0.57
C ILE A 71 -1.34 -24.47 0.36
N GLU A 72 -1.59 -24.81 1.62
CA GLU A 72 -0.53 -25.18 2.56
C GLU A 72 0.12 -26.50 2.13
N GLY A 73 1.44 -26.59 2.18
CA GLY A 73 2.23 -27.72 1.69
C GLY A 73 2.65 -27.61 0.21
N GLU A 74 2.10 -26.69 -0.54
CA GLU A 74 2.50 -26.45 -1.95
C GLU A 74 3.93 -25.89 -2.05
N LYS A 75 4.64 -26.29 -3.11
CA LYS A 75 5.99 -25.81 -3.40
C LYS A 75 5.96 -24.75 -4.48
N ILE A 76 6.60 -23.62 -4.20
CA ILE A 76 6.80 -22.50 -5.13
C ILE A 76 8.28 -22.37 -5.47
N LEU A 77 8.60 -21.98 -6.69
CA LEU A 77 9.98 -21.85 -7.14
C LEU A 77 10.42 -20.38 -7.12
N ILE A 78 11.53 -20.11 -6.43
CA ILE A 78 12.18 -18.81 -6.42
C ILE A 78 13.29 -18.80 -7.47
N GLY A 79 13.20 -17.95 -8.47
CA GLY A 79 14.11 -17.93 -9.63
C GLY A 79 13.65 -18.90 -10.72
N ALA A 80 12.34 -19.09 -10.88
CA ALA A 80 11.75 -19.94 -11.90
C ALA A 80 12.11 -19.49 -13.32
N LYS A 81 12.19 -20.43 -14.26
CA LYS A 81 12.32 -20.19 -15.69
C LYS A 81 10.97 -20.30 -16.42
N GLU A 82 10.06 -21.08 -15.90
CA GLU A 82 8.69 -21.24 -16.39
C GLU A 82 7.70 -20.49 -15.52
N ALA A 83 6.66 -19.92 -16.14
CA ALA A 83 5.67 -19.08 -15.45
C ALA A 83 4.56 -19.94 -14.84
N LYS A 84 4.70 -20.36 -13.56
CA LYS A 84 3.65 -21.01 -12.77
C LYS A 84 3.09 -20.08 -11.72
N LEU A 85 1.85 -20.29 -11.29
CA LEU A 85 1.21 -19.51 -10.23
C LEU A 85 2.01 -19.61 -8.92
N GLY A 86 2.25 -18.48 -8.30
CA GLY A 86 3.00 -18.40 -7.04
C GLY A 86 4.50 -18.33 -7.20
N ASP A 87 5.06 -18.69 -8.34
CA ASP A 87 6.50 -18.64 -8.58
C ASP A 87 7.03 -17.20 -8.66
N VAL A 88 8.29 -17.06 -8.27
CA VAL A 88 8.99 -15.77 -8.31
C VAL A 88 10.01 -15.78 -9.44
N MET A 89 9.87 -14.81 -10.36
CA MET A 89 10.73 -14.69 -11.54
C MET A 89 11.27 -13.27 -11.72
N GLN A 90 12.33 -13.13 -12.52
CA GLN A 90 12.76 -11.83 -13.01
C GLN A 90 11.78 -11.34 -14.08
N LEU A 91 11.51 -10.03 -14.11
CA LEU A 91 10.55 -9.43 -15.04
C LEU A 91 10.88 -9.69 -16.52
N LYS A 92 12.16 -9.74 -16.85
CA LYS A 92 12.61 -10.03 -18.22
C LYS A 92 12.21 -11.43 -18.71
N ASP A 93 12.10 -12.40 -17.78
CA ASP A 93 11.82 -13.81 -18.11
C ASP A 93 10.32 -14.10 -18.14
N ILE A 94 9.48 -13.27 -17.52
CA ILE A 94 8.03 -13.45 -17.49
C ILE A 94 7.42 -13.16 -18.86
N PRO A 95 6.53 -14.02 -19.39
CA PRO A 95 5.80 -13.77 -20.64
C PRO A 95 4.96 -12.49 -20.60
N ALA A 96 4.73 -11.87 -21.76
CA ALA A 96 3.77 -10.76 -21.88
C ALA A 96 2.34 -11.24 -21.55
N ALA A 97 1.47 -10.30 -21.19
CA ALA A 97 0.08 -10.52 -20.72
C ALA A 97 -0.07 -11.32 -19.43
N THR A 98 1.03 -11.67 -18.74
CA THR A 98 0.99 -12.38 -17.45
C THR A 98 0.66 -11.43 -16.31
N ASN A 99 -0.22 -11.88 -15.40
CA ASN A 99 -0.50 -11.18 -14.14
C ASN A 99 0.65 -11.38 -13.15
N VAL A 100 1.10 -10.30 -12.54
CA VAL A 100 2.18 -10.31 -11.55
C VAL A 100 1.85 -9.41 -10.35
N TYR A 101 2.43 -9.73 -9.20
CA TYR A 101 2.27 -8.94 -7.99
C TYR A 101 3.55 -8.95 -7.13
N ASN A 102 3.54 -8.22 -6.02
CA ASN A 102 4.70 -8.04 -5.13
C ASN A 102 5.99 -7.68 -5.87
N ILE A 103 5.89 -6.74 -6.81
CA ILE A 103 6.94 -6.37 -7.75
C ILE A 103 8.03 -5.56 -7.06
N GLU A 104 9.29 -5.87 -7.33
CA GLU A 104 10.43 -5.06 -6.90
C GLU A 104 10.48 -3.73 -7.67
N ASN A 105 10.83 -2.65 -6.98
CA ASN A 105 11.08 -1.35 -7.60
C ASN A 105 12.54 -1.23 -8.07
N ASN A 106 13.45 -1.78 -7.29
CA ASN A 106 14.86 -1.96 -7.67
C ASN A 106 15.22 -3.44 -7.46
N PRO A 107 16.16 -3.99 -8.21
CA PRO A 107 16.60 -5.36 -8.05
C PRO A 107 17.04 -5.64 -6.60
N GLY A 108 16.50 -6.70 -5.98
CA GLY A 108 16.85 -7.12 -4.64
C GLY A 108 16.15 -6.40 -3.49
N ASP A 109 15.17 -5.52 -3.73
CA ASP A 109 14.45 -4.80 -2.67
C ASP A 109 13.32 -5.62 -1.99
N GLY A 110 13.09 -6.84 -2.43
CA GLY A 110 12.18 -7.80 -1.82
C GLY A 110 10.69 -7.59 -2.15
N GLY A 111 10.39 -6.78 -3.15
CA GLY A 111 9.03 -6.45 -3.56
C GLY A 111 8.42 -5.28 -2.77
N LYS A 112 7.92 -4.29 -3.48
CA LYS A 112 7.36 -3.06 -2.92
C LYS A 112 6.00 -2.70 -3.50
N MET A 113 5.74 -3.05 -4.75
CA MET A 113 4.54 -2.65 -5.48
C MET A 113 3.53 -3.78 -5.58
N VAL A 114 2.25 -3.43 -5.75
CA VAL A 114 1.13 -4.37 -5.91
C VAL A 114 1.10 -5.42 -4.79
N ARG A 115 0.77 -4.99 -3.58
CA ARG A 115 0.75 -5.84 -2.36
C ARG A 115 -0.62 -5.85 -1.68
N THR A 116 -1.64 -5.32 -2.36
CA THR A 116 -3.01 -5.24 -1.82
C THR A 116 -3.83 -6.44 -2.28
N SER A 117 -4.67 -6.98 -1.39
CA SER A 117 -5.56 -8.11 -1.72
C SER A 117 -6.36 -7.86 -3.00
N GLY A 118 -6.49 -8.89 -3.84
CA GLY A 118 -7.20 -8.85 -5.10
C GLY A 118 -6.58 -7.93 -6.15
N SER A 119 -5.30 -7.62 -6.05
CA SER A 119 -4.62 -6.79 -7.04
C SER A 119 -3.55 -7.56 -7.79
N SER A 120 -3.39 -7.25 -9.06
CA SER A 120 -2.31 -7.67 -9.94
C SER A 120 -1.91 -6.53 -10.85
N ALA A 121 -0.75 -6.61 -11.43
CA ALA A 121 -0.30 -5.79 -12.55
C ALA A 121 -0.07 -6.73 -13.73
N ILE A 122 -0.01 -6.20 -14.95
CA ILE A 122 0.14 -7.00 -16.16
C ILE A 122 1.44 -6.60 -16.85
N ILE A 123 2.26 -7.59 -17.21
CA ILE A 123 3.43 -7.37 -18.08
C ILE A 123 2.92 -7.00 -19.46
N TYR A 124 3.28 -5.81 -19.93
CA TYR A 124 2.79 -5.29 -21.21
C TYR A 124 3.80 -5.48 -22.35
N LYS A 125 5.03 -4.98 -22.17
CA LYS A 125 6.06 -4.98 -23.21
C LYS A 125 7.45 -5.11 -22.60
N LYS A 126 8.33 -5.80 -23.32
CA LYS A 126 9.76 -5.82 -23.05
C LYS A 126 10.45 -4.84 -24.02
N TYR A 127 11.38 -4.04 -23.51
CA TYR A 127 12.12 -3.04 -24.28
C TYR A 127 13.56 -3.50 -24.53
N ASP A 128 14.16 -3.04 -25.59
CA ASP A 128 15.52 -3.41 -25.99
C ASP A 128 16.59 -2.91 -25.00
N ASP A 129 16.27 -1.87 -24.23
CA ASP A 129 17.10 -1.34 -23.14
C ASP A 129 17.12 -2.21 -21.87
N GLY A 130 16.56 -3.42 -21.92
CA GLY A 130 16.47 -4.36 -20.80
C GLY A 130 15.40 -4.00 -19.77
N LYS A 131 14.59 -2.97 -20.01
CA LYS A 131 13.46 -2.61 -19.17
C LYS A 131 12.18 -3.32 -19.58
N VAL A 132 11.27 -3.46 -18.62
CA VAL A 132 9.97 -4.09 -18.81
C VAL A 132 8.87 -3.09 -18.47
N GLY A 133 7.91 -2.94 -19.37
CA GLY A 133 6.71 -2.14 -19.19
C GLY A 133 5.63 -2.93 -18.49
N ILE A 134 5.08 -2.36 -17.43
CA ILE A 134 4.07 -2.99 -16.58
C ILE A 134 2.87 -2.06 -16.46
N ILE A 135 1.68 -2.58 -16.74
CA ILE A 135 0.41 -1.87 -16.52
C ILE A 135 -0.02 -2.13 -15.07
N MET A 136 -0.02 -1.07 -14.28
CA MET A 136 -0.42 -1.11 -12.88
C MET A 136 -1.96 -1.15 -12.71
N PRO A 137 -2.50 -1.54 -11.52
CA PRO A 137 -3.94 -1.55 -11.27
C PRO A 137 -4.65 -0.20 -11.49
N ASN A 138 -3.91 0.91 -11.48
CA ASN A 138 -4.42 2.25 -11.79
C ASN A 138 -4.39 2.60 -13.29
N LYS A 139 -4.14 1.60 -14.15
CA LYS A 139 -4.01 1.72 -15.60
C LYS A 139 -2.84 2.59 -16.09
N LYS A 140 -1.90 2.90 -15.20
CA LYS A 140 -0.66 3.60 -15.59
C LYS A 140 0.42 2.61 -15.94
N GLU A 141 1.17 2.91 -16.98
CA GLU A 141 2.37 2.18 -17.35
C GLU A 141 3.56 2.66 -16.52
N ILE A 142 4.36 1.72 -16.06
CA ILE A 142 5.64 1.97 -15.38
C ILE A 142 6.69 1.09 -16.06
N ARG A 143 7.88 1.63 -16.27
CA ARG A 143 9.04 0.91 -16.78
C ARG A 143 9.99 0.58 -15.64
N LEU A 144 10.32 -0.69 -15.48
CA LEU A 144 11.21 -1.20 -14.46
C LEU A 144 12.36 -1.97 -15.07
N ASP A 145 13.44 -2.13 -14.32
CA ASP A 145 14.58 -2.97 -14.72
C ASP A 145 14.13 -4.44 -14.84
N GLY A 146 14.50 -5.11 -15.92
CA GLY A 146 14.17 -6.52 -16.15
C GLY A 146 14.74 -7.49 -15.11
N LYS A 147 15.76 -7.07 -14.35
CA LYS A 147 16.32 -7.85 -13.23
C LYS A 147 15.45 -7.81 -11.96
N CYS A 148 14.48 -6.88 -11.87
CA CYS A 148 13.52 -6.87 -10.76
C CYS A 148 12.71 -8.16 -10.74
N ARG A 149 12.43 -8.68 -9.54
CA ARG A 149 11.63 -9.89 -9.34
C ARG A 149 10.16 -9.53 -9.12
N ALA A 150 9.30 -10.44 -9.51
CA ALA A 150 7.87 -10.39 -9.22
C ALA A 150 7.33 -11.80 -9.00
N THR A 151 6.21 -11.92 -8.28
CA THR A 151 5.47 -13.17 -8.13
C THR A 151 4.37 -13.25 -9.18
N ILE A 152 4.17 -14.42 -9.77
CA ILE A 152 3.17 -14.66 -10.80
C ILE A 152 1.81 -14.91 -10.18
N GLY A 153 0.77 -14.29 -10.75
CA GLY A 153 -0.62 -14.47 -10.36
C GLY A 153 -1.31 -13.22 -9.84
N VAL A 154 -2.40 -13.41 -9.13
CA VAL A 154 -3.23 -12.37 -8.49
C VAL A 154 -3.21 -12.60 -6.99
N ILE A 155 -3.19 -11.53 -6.20
CA ILE A 155 -3.21 -11.65 -4.74
C ILE A 155 -4.58 -12.09 -4.25
N ALA A 156 -4.62 -13.07 -3.37
CA ALA A 156 -5.83 -13.59 -2.75
C ALA A 156 -6.64 -12.53 -2.00
N GLY A 157 -7.94 -12.77 -1.85
CA GLY A 157 -8.86 -11.91 -1.11
C GLY A 157 -9.44 -10.74 -1.91
N GLU A 158 -9.80 -10.95 -3.16
CA GLU A 158 -10.36 -9.95 -4.08
C GLU A 158 -11.65 -9.32 -3.54
N GLY A 159 -12.60 -10.10 -3.04
CA GLY A 159 -13.91 -9.60 -2.56
C GLY A 159 -13.87 -8.67 -1.36
N ARG A 160 -12.71 -8.38 -0.78
CA ARG A 160 -12.58 -7.56 0.43
C ARG A 160 -13.17 -6.15 0.31
N LYS A 161 -13.05 -5.52 -0.85
CA LYS A 161 -13.57 -4.16 -1.09
C LYS A 161 -15.10 -4.13 -1.27
N GLN A 162 -15.68 -5.24 -1.68
CA GLN A 162 -17.11 -5.38 -1.92
C GLN A 162 -17.88 -5.57 -0.60
N LYS A 163 -17.25 -6.12 0.44
CA LYS A 163 -17.85 -6.25 1.77
C LYS A 163 -18.01 -4.90 2.46
N PRO A 164 -19.24 -4.47 2.79
CA PRO A 164 -19.47 -3.23 3.51
C PRO A 164 -19.05 -3.34 4.98
N PHE A 165 -18.67 -2.21 5.58
CA PHE A 165 -18.57 -2.11 7.03
C PHE A 165 -19.98 -1.88 7.61
N ILE A 166 -20.63 -2.92 8.04
CA ILE A 166 -22.02 -2.86 8.54
C ILE A 166 -22.16 -1.87 9.70
N LYS A 167 -21.16 -1.74 10.55
CA LYS A 167 -21.16 -0.82 11.71
C LYS A 167 -19.85 -0.04 11.86
N ALA A 168 -19.96 1.14 12.47
CA ALA A 168 -18.85 2.06 12.69
C ALA A 168 -17.70 1.42 13.48
N GLY A 169 -17.99 0.56 14.46
CA GLY A 169 -16.98 -0.14 15.26
C GLY A 169 -16.04 -1.00 14.42
N ASN A 170 -16.56 -1.75 13.44
CA ASN A 170 -15.71 -2.55 12.52
C ASN A 170 -14.74 -1.67 11.75
N LYS A 171 -15.20 -0.54 11.23
CA LYS A 171 -14.35 0.42 10.53
C LYS A 171 -13.33 1.07 11.45
N TRP A 172 -13.72 1.39 12.69
CA TRP A 172 -12.83 1.97 13.71
C TRP A 172 -11.66 1.03 14.02
N TYR A 173 -11.91 -0.24 14.31
CA TYR A 173 -10.86 -1.23 14.56
C TYR A 173 -9.94 -1.41 13.35
N LYS A 174 -10.49 -1.46 12.14
CA LYS A 174 -9.71 -1.53 10.91
C LYS A 174 -8.80 -0.33 10.70
N MET A 175 -9.30 0.87 10.97
CA MET A 175 -8.50 2.10 10.86
C MET A 175 -7.44 2.18 11.96
N LYS A 176 -7.76 1.76 13.18
CA LYS A 176 -6.82 1.72 14.31
C LYS A 176 -5.66 0.75 14.07
N SER A 177 -5.90 -0.41 13.46
CA SER A 177 -4.83 -1.36 13.12
C SER A 177 -3.83 -0.81 12.10
N ARG A 178 -4.23 0.20 11.30
CA ARG A 178 -3.41 0.87 10.30
C ARG A 178 -2.91 2.24 10.70
N ASN A 179 -3.13 2.64 11.94
CA ASN A 179 -2.84 4.00 12.41
C ASN A 179 -3.45 5.09 11.53
N LYS A 180 -4.68 4.87 11.06
CA LYS A 180 -5.44 5.87 10.30
C LYS A 180 -6.44 6.55 11.20
N LEU A 181 -6.38 7.89 11.23
CA LEU A 181 -7.35 8.69 11.98
C LEU A 181 -8.76 8.48 11.40
N TRP A 182 -9.66 8.00 12.25
CA TRP A 182 -11.07 7.84 11.92
C TRP A 182 -11.89 7.78 13.23
N PRO A 183 -13.09 8.37 13.32
CA PRO A 183 -13.71 9.25 12.32
C PRO A 183 -12.97 10.58 12.15
N ARG A 184 -13.18 11.25 11.01
CA ARG A 184 -12.60 12.56 10.73
C ARG A 184 -13.68 13.63 10.70
N THR A 185 -13.58 14.58 11.60
CA THR A 185 -14.44 15.76 11.58
C THR A 185 -13.94 16.73 10.52
N SER A 186 -14.86 17.32 9.76
CA SER A 186 -14.52 18.38 8.80
C SER A 186 -13.98 19.61 9.53
N ALA A 187 -12.91 20.18 9.01
CA ALA A 187 -12.27 21.35 9.60
C ALA A 187 -13.21 22.56 9.77
N VAL A 188 -14.16 22.73 8.86
CA VAL A 188 -15.17 23.81 8.94
C VAL A 188 -16.23 23.60 10.03
N LYS A 189 -16.33 22.37 10.55
CA LYS A 189 -17.24 22.01 11.65
C LYS A 189 -16.59 22.08 13.03
N MET A 190 -15.29 22.35 13.07
CA MET A 190 -14.53 22.51 14.31
C MET A 190 -14.67 23.91 14.86
N ASN A 191 -14.30 24.10 16.16
CA ASN A 191 -14.18 25.41 16.76
C ASN A 191 -12.95 26.15 16.22
N ALA A 192 -12.94 27.49 16.32
CA ALA A 192 -11.81 28.32 15.88
C ALA A 192 -10.50 28.00 16.62
N THR A 193 -10.59 27.53 17.86
CA THR A 193 -9.44 27.08 18.65
C THR A 193 -8.81 25.79 18.15
N ASP A 194 -9.58 24.92 17.51
CA ASP A 194 -9.15 23.59 17.05
C ASP A 194 -8.64 23.59 15.61
N HIS A 195 -9.10 24.53 14.79
CA HIS A 195 -8.67 24.63 13.39
C HIS A 195 -8.89 26.03 12.82
N PRO A 196 -7.96 26.57 11.98
CA PRO A 196 -8.12 27.87 11.33
C PRO A 196 -9.36 28.02 10.46
N PHE A 197 -9.94 26.91 9.97
CA PHE A 197 -11.20 26.90 9.22
C PHE A 197 -12.43 26.81 10.14
N GLY A 198 -12.24 26.66 11.43
CA GLY A 198 -13.29 26.58 12.40
C GLY A 198 -14.01 27.90 12.64
N SER A 199 -15.10 27.83 13.40
CA SER A 199 -16.02 28.92 13.64
C SER A 199 -16.90 29.28 12.43
N GLY A 200 -18.12 29.72 12.69
CA GLY A 200 -19.12 30.11 11.73
C GLY A 200 -20.10 28.98 11.40
N ARG A 201 -20.91 29.17 10.38
CA ARG A 201 -22.01 28.28 9.99
C ARG A 201 -21.60 26.87 9.53
N GLY A 202 -20.30 26.61 9.37
CA GLY A 202 -19.76 25.30 8.97
C GLY A 202 -19.98 24.92 7.50
N LYS A 203 -20.40 25.85 6.66
CA LYS A 203 -20.60 25.62 5.22
C LYS A 203 -19.48 26.18 4.35
N ARG A 204 -18.84 27.27 4.75
CA ARG A 204 -17.80 27.95 3.96
C ARG A 204 -16.49 28.06 4.74
N ILE A 205 -15.39 27.88 4.06
CA ILE A 205 -14.05 28.10 4.59
C ILE A 205 -13.74 29.59 4.45
N LYS A 206 -13.34 30.26 5.54
CA LYS A 206 -12.98 31.70 5.56
C LYS A 206 -11.81 32.00 4.63
N SER A 207 -10.76 31.19 4.67
CA SER A 207 -9.61 31.28 3.77
C SER A 207 -9.18 29.88 3.33
N LYS A 208 -9.04 29.68 2.03
CA LYS A 208 -8.60 28.39 1.45
C LYS A 208 -7.09 28.34 1.23
N THR A 209 -6.39 29.46 1.38
CA THR A 209 -4.99 29.60 1.01
C THR A 209 -4.13 29.90 2.23
N ALA A 210 -2.94 29.35 2.24
CA ALA A 210 -1.94 29.65 3.25
C ALA A 210 -0.69 30.22 2.59
N LYS A 211 -0.06 31.21 3.26
CA LYS A 211 1.24 31.74 2.84
C LYS A 211 2.34 30.69 3.00
N ARG A 212 3.38 30.77 2.17
CA ARG A 212 4.54 29.86 2.27
C ARG A 212 5.20 29.90 3.66
N ASN A 213 5.32 31.09 4.21
CA ASN A 213 5.98 31.35 5.49
C ASN A 213 5.00 31.33 6.68
N ALA A 214 3.77 30.82 6.49
CA ALA A 214 2.84 30.67 7.61
C ALA A 214 3.43 29.72 8.67
N PRO A 215 3.23 30.01 9.97
CA PRO A 215 3.73 29.18 11.04
C PRO A 215 3.06 27.78 11.01
N PRO A 216 3.69 26.79 11.66
CA PRO A 216 3.07 25.46 11.85
C PRO A 216 1.67 25.59 12.47
N GLY A 217 0.71 24.85 11.91
CA GLY A 217 -0.70 24.93 12.33
C GLY A 217 -1.54 25.93 11.54
N ALA A 218 -0.94 26.98 10.97
CA ALA A 218 -1.60 27.89 10.04
C ALA A 218 -1.45 27.46 8.56
N LYS A 219 -0.56 26.52 8.24
CA LYS A 219 -0.38 25.97 6.89
C LYS A 219 -1.47 24.96 6.57
N VAL A 220 -2.67 25.42 6.38
CA VAL A 220 -3.85 24.59 6.08
C VAL A 220 -4.50 25.03 4.77
N GLY A 221 -5.13 24.10 4.05
CA GLY A 221 -5.72 24.38 2.75
C GLY A 221 -4.69 24.36 1.62
N HIS A 222 -4.85 25.26 0.66
CA HIS A 222 -3.93 25.39 -0.47
C HIS A 222 -2.69 26.19 -0.09
N LEU A 223 -1.54 25.54 -0.09
CA LEU A 223 -0.28 26.20 0.20
C LEU A 223 0.23 26.94 -1.05
N ARG A 224 0.31 28.26 -0.98
CA ARG A 224 0.79 29.14 -2.06
C ARG A 224 0.27 28.71 -3.47
N PRO A 225 -1.04 28.58 -3.66
CA PRO A 225 -1.55 28.18 -4.96
C PRO A 225 -1.36 29.29 -5.99
N ARG A 226 -1.07 28.93 -7.22
CA ARG A 226 -1.01 29.90 -8.34
C ARG A 226 -2.41 30.40 -8.71
N ARG A 227 -3.44 29.55 -8.50
CA ARG A 227 -4.87 29.88 -8.69
C ARG A 227 -5.74 29.02 -7.77
N THR A 228 -6.91 29.53 -7.45
CA THR A 228 -7.98 28.80 -6.75
C THR A 228 -9.21 28.74 -7.64
N GLY A 229 -9.96 27.66 -7.55
CA GLY A 229 -11.15 27.44 -8.34
C GLY A 229 -10.98 26.42 -9.47
N ARG A 230 -12.09 26.14 -10.17
CA ARG A 230 -12.12 25.16 -11.26
C ARG A 230 -11.34 25.69 -12.46
N ARG A 231 -10.49 24.85 -13.06
CA ARG A 231 -9.82 25.17 -14.32
C ARG A 231 -10.90 25.30 -15.40
N LYS A 232 -11.02 26.45 -16.03
CA LYS A 232 -11.80 26.57 -17.26
C LYS A 232 -11.10 25.73 -18.33
N LYS A 233 -11.86 24.90 -19.04
CA LYS A 233 -11.38 24.20 -20.22
C LYS A 233 -11.05 25.20 -21.29
#